data_984d8e2f89705080780294eedf9bbe2e
#
_entry.id   984d8e2f89705080780294eedf9bbe2e
#
_cell.length_a   1.000
_cell.length_b   1.000
_cell.length_c   1.000
_cell.angle_alpha   90.00
_cell.angle_beta   90.00
_cell.angle_gamma   90.00
#
_symmetry.space_group_name_H-M   'P 1'
#
loop_
_entity.id
_entity.type
_entity.pdbx_description
1 polymer ?
#
loop_
_entity_poly.entity_id
_entity_poly.type
_entity_poly.pdbx_seq_one_letter_code
_entity_poly.pdbx_strand_id
1 'polypeptide(L)'
;MQELFTTTFDMQPVCYPYVGFHLYGESYKRGAFMAQLNEAYHGIGYSAEQELPDNLAVILRFIGFDSENRYSEFSQALLSDGVLPSLEKMLKVFGEGSENPYFGLLTALNLFVVESKFSTQLHCVETGDTICQANRTVA
;
A
#
# COMPACT_ATOMS: atom_id res chain seq x y z
N MET A 1 23.79 4.66 3.76
CA MET A 1 22.37 4.25 3.75
C MET A 1 21.44 5.26 4.37
N GLN A 2 21.73 5.75 5.59
CA GLN A 2 20.89 6.77 6.25
C GLN A 2 20.79 8.06 5.47
N GLU A 3 21.90 8.58 4.93
CA GLU A 3 21.92 9.81 4.13
C GLU A 3 21.10 9.65 2.84
N LEU A 4 21.18 8.50 2.18
CA LEU A 4 20.42 8.22 0.97
C LEU A 4 18.92 8.10 1.27
N PHE A 5 18.55 7.48 2.40
CA PHE A 5 17.15 7.41 2.85
C PHE A 5 16.59 8.81 3.09
N THR A 6 17.32 9.66 3.84
CA THR A 6 16.91 11.02 4.15
C THR A 6 16.74 11.86 2.89
N THR A 7 17.68 11.77 1.94
CA THR A 7 17.60 12.45 0.65
C THR A 7 16.43 11.95 -0.19
N THR A 8 16.17 10.65 -0.16
CA THR A 8 15.12 10.02 -0.98
C THR A 8 13.72 10.29 -0.44
N PHE A 9 13.52 10.23 0.90
CA PHE A 9 12.18 10.20 1.49
C PHE A 9 11.87 11.33 2.48
N ASP A 10 12.84 12.05 2.99
CA ASP A 10 12.65 12.88 4.19
C ASP A 10 12.83 14.38 3.97
N MET A 11 14.04 14.87 3.71
CA MET A 11 14.32 16.33 3.72
C MET A 11 13.93 17.04 2.42
N GLN A 12 14.49 16.62 1.30
CA GLN A 12 14.07 17.03 -0.04
C GLN A 12 13.79 15.76 -0.83
N PRO A 13 12.62 15.14 -0.59
CA PRO A 13 12.41 13.78 -1.07
C PRO A 13 12.30 13.72 -2.58
N VAL A 14 13.05 12.80 -3.17
CA VAL A 14 12.85 12.37 -4.55
C VAL A 14 11.48 11.71 -4.66
N CYS A 15 11.05 11.05 -3.60
CA CYS A 15 9.79 10.34 -3.56
C CYS A 15 9.16 10.44 -2.16
N TYR A 16 7.87 10.78 -2.11
CA TYR A 16 7.11 10.80 -0.86
C TYR A 16 6.62 9.39 -0.54
N PRO A 17 6.89 8.84 0.67
CA PRO A 17 6.49 7.49 1.04
C PRO A 17 5.04 7.40 1.55
N TYR A 18 4.18 8.29 1.13
CA TYR A 18 2.79 8.39 1.61
C TYR A 18 1.80 8.04 0.51
N VAL A 19 1.08 6.95 0.72
CA VAL A 19 0.08 6.45 -0.24
C VAL A 19 -1.00 7.49 -0.52
N GLY A 20 -1.53 8.11 0.53
CA GLY A 20 -2.58 9.12 0.39
C GLY A 20 -2.12 10.36 -0.39
N PHE A 21 -0.86 10.73 -0.28
CA PHE A 21 -0.29 11.83 -1.06
C PHE A 21 -0.31 11.52 -2.56
N HIS A 22 0.07 10.30 -2.94
CA HIS A 22 0.09 9.90 -4.35
C HIS A 22 -1.31 9.74 -4.94
N LEU A 23 -2.30 9.36 -4.11
CA LEU A 23 -3.69 9.19 -4.57
C LEU A 23 -4.44 10.53 -4.66
N TYR A 24 -4.27 11.39 -3.69
CA TYR A 24 -5.13 12.57 -3.49
C TYR A 24 -4.38 13.90 -3.44
N GLY A 25 -3.04 13.88 -3.37
CA GLY A 25 -2.25 15.08 -3.16
C GLY A 25 -2.50 15.68 -1.77
N GLU A 26 -2.24 16.98 -1.63
CA GLU A 26 -2.51 17.72 -0.39
C GLU A 26 -3.94 18.27 -0.41
N SER A 27 -4.91 17.41 -0.15
CA SER A 27 -6.32 17.76 -0.18
C SER A 27 -7.05 17.17 1.04
N TYR A 28 -8.29 17.66 1.28
CA TYR A 28 -9.13 17.11 2.34
C TYR A 28 -9.45 15.62 2.13
N LYS A 29 -9.40 15.14 0.87
CA LYS A 29 -9.59 13.71 0.54
C LYS A 29 -8.50 12.85 1.17
N ARG A 30 -7.26 13.35 1.21
CA ARG A 30 -6.17 12.69 1.94
C ARG A 30 -6.47 12.60 3.43
N GLY A 31 -6.97 13.69 4.03
CA GLY A 31 -7.39 13.69 5.43
C GLY A 31 -8.46 12.66 5.73
N ALA A 32 -9.49 12.56 4.87
CA ALA A 32 -10.55 11.55 4.99
C ALA A 32 -9.99 10.13 4.85
N PHE A 33 -9.07 9.90 3.93
CA PHE A 33 -8.39 8.62 3.75
C PHE A 33 -7.59 8.22 5.01
N MET A 34 -6.83 9.15 5.57
CA MET A 34 -6.09 8.91 6.81
C MET A 34 -7.02 8.59 7.99
N ALA A 35 -8.18 9.24 8.07
CA ALA A 35 -9.18 8.95 9.09
C ALA A 35 -9.74 7.53 8.95
N GLN A 36 -10.03 7.09 7.73
CA GLN A 36 -10.46 5.72 7.45
C GLN A 36 -9.39 4.69 7.84
N LEU A 37 -8.13 4.97 7.53
CA LEU A 37 -7.01 4.11 7.91
C LEU A 37 -6.91 3.99 9.45
N ASN A 38 -6.98 5.11 10.16
CA ASN A 38 -6.95 5.10 11.63
C ASN A 38 -8.10 4.31 12.23
N GLU A 39 -9.30 4.43 11.67
CA GLU A 39 -10.46 3.65 12.11
C GLU A 39 -10.21 2.14 11.92
N ALA A 40 -9.70 1.75 10.76
CA ALA A 40 -9.36 0.35 10.48
C ALA A 40 -8.25 -0.16 11.42
N TYR A 41 -7.23 0.65 11.69
CA TYR A 41 -6.14 0.31 12.61
C TYR A 41 -6.67 0.07 14.03
N HIS A 42 -7.51 0.96 14.53
CA HIS A 42 -8.11 0.81 15.86
C HIS A 42 -8.98 -0.45 15.94
N GLY A 43 -9.66 -0.81 14.87
CA GLY A 43 -10.54 -1.99 14.82
C GLY A 43 -9.83 -3.31 15.12
N ILE A 44 -8.52 -3.41 14.83
CA ILE A 44 -7.73 -4.62 15.11
C ILE A 44 -6.65 -4.41 16.19
N GLY A 45 -6.66 -3.26 16.86
CA GLY A 45 -5.65 -2.95 17.87
C GLY A 45 -4.28 -2.59 17.31
N TYR A 46 -4.20 -2.16 16.07
CA TYR A 46 -2.97 -1.71 15.43
C TYR A 46 -2.80 -0.21 15.58
N SER A 47 -1.58 0.27 15.67
CA SER A 47 -1.26 1.70 15.78
C SER A 47 -0.13 2.09 14.82
N ALA A 48 -0.30 3.24 14.18
CA ALA A 48 0.75 3.84 13.37
C ALA A 48 1.89 4.46 14.20
N GLU A 49 1.70 4.52 15.51
CA GLU A 49 2.63 5.12 16.47
C GLU A 49 2.89 6.60 16.17
N GLN A 50 4.13 6.96 15.83
CA GLN A 50 4.54 8.34 15.56
C GLN A 50 4.51 8.72 14.08
N GLU A 51 4.14 7.78 13.22
CA GLU A 51 4.08 8.01 11.77
C GLU A 51 2.65 8.36 11.31
N LEU A 52 2.56 8.95 10.12
CA LEU A 52 1.26 9.18 9.50
C LEU A 52 0.63 7.84 9.08
N PRO A 53 -0.69 7.71 9.22
CA PRO A 53 -1.36 6.45 8.91
C PRO A 53 -1.25 6.03 7.44
N ASP A 54 -1.02 6.97 6.52
CA ASP A 54 -0.89 6.69 5.09
C ASP A 54 0.55 6.43 4.63
N ASN A 55 1.50 6.33 5.56
CA ASN A 55 2.86 5.92 5.26
C ASN A 55 2.84 4.48 4.72
N LEU A 56 3.56 4.24 3.62
CA LEU A 56 3.58 2.94 2.94
C LEU A 56 3.98 1.79 3.88
N ALA A 57 5.02 1.99 4.69
CA ALA A 57 5.48 0.97 5.64
C ALA A 57 4.43 0.68 6.72
N VAL A 58 3.73 1.71 7.19
CA VAL A 58 2.66 1.57 8.18
C VAL A 58 1.51 0.75 7.60
N ILE A 59 1.09 1.06 6.37
CA ILE A 59 0.03 0.32 5.67
C ILE A 59 0.42 -1.15 5.46
N LEU A 60 1.64 -1.41 5.01
CA LEU A 60 2.10 -2.78 4.78
C LEU A 60 2.16 -3.59 6.08
N ARG A 61 2.61 -3.00 7.18
CA ARG A 61 2.59 -3.64 8.49
C ARG A 61 1.17 -3.91 8.98
N PHE A 62 0.24 -2.99 8.73
CA PHE A 62 -1.18 -3.19 9.04
C PHE A 62 -1.75 -4.40 8.27
N ILE A 63 -1.51 -4.48 6.97
CA ILE A 63 -2.01 -5.58 6.13
C ILE A 63 -1.44 -6.92 6.60
N GLY A 64 -0.18 -6.95 6.99
CA GLY A 64 0.51 -8.15 7.48
C GLY A 64 0.36 -8.41 8.97
N PHE A 65 -0.46 -7.64 9.69
CA PHE A 65 -0.57 -7.71 11.15
C PHE A 65 -1.05 -9.09 11.64
N ASP A 66 -2.06 -9.63 10.98
CA ASP A 66 -2.49 -11.01 11.20
C ASP A 66 -3.05 -11.63 9.93
N SER A 67 -3.28 -12.95 9.95
CA SER A 67 -3.72 -13.67 8.77
C SER A 67 -5.15 -13.32 8.34
N GLU A 68 -6.04 -13.06 9.29
CA GLU A 68 -7.42 -12.64 8.97
C GLU A 68 -7.43 -11.26 8.32
N ASN A 69 -6.68 -10.32 8.90
CA ASN A 69 -6.59 -8.96 8.37
C ASN A 69 -6.01 -8.94 6.96
N ARG A 70 -4.99 -9.78 6.69
CA ARG A 70 -4.37 -9.86 5.36
C ARG A 70 -5.38 -10.17 4.26
N TYR A 71 -6.32 -11.07 4.54
CA TYR A 71 -7.32 -11.50 3.56
C TYR A 71 -8.65 -10.74 3.68
N SER A 72 -8.74 -9.74 4.58
CA SER A 72 -9.94 -8.93 4.69
C SER A 72 -10.20 -8.14 3.40
N GLU A 73 -11.46 -7.88 3.14
CA GLU A 73 -11.89 -7.09 1.98
C GLU A 73 -11.23 -5.71 1.96
N PHE A 74 -11.15 -5.07 3.12
CA PHE A 74 -10.51 -3.76 3.27
C PHE A 74 -9.02 -3.81 2.90
N SER A 75 -8.28 -4.79 3.42
CA SER A 75 -6.85 -4.94 3.11
C SER A 75 -6.60 -5.24 1.64
N GLN A 76 -7.44 -6.07 1.03
CA GLN A 76 -7.33 -6.39 -0.40
C GLN A 76 -7.65 -5.17 -1.28
N ALA A 77 -8.67 -4.41 -0.94
CA ALA A 77 -9.00 -3.16 -1.61
C ALA A 77 -7.89 -2.13 -1.44
N LEU A 78 -7.33 -2.03 -0.23
CA LEU A 78 -6.21 -1.12 0.07
C LEU A 78 -4.97 -1.45 -0.78
N LEU A 79 -4.66 -2.72 -0.96
CA LEU A 79 -3.57 -3.15 -1.85
C LEU A 79 -3.86 -2.80 -3.32
N SER A 80 -5.06 -3.11 -3.80
CA SER A 80 -5.43 -2.92 -5.22
C SER A 80 -5.58 -1.46 -5.61
N ASP A 81 -6.26 -0.68 -4.77
CA ASP A 81 -6.70 0.68 -5.13
C ASP A 81 -5.85 1.76 -4.48
N GLY A 82 -5.08 1.41 -3.45
CA GLY A 82 -4.21 2.34 -2.75
C GLY A 82 -2.74 2.10 -3.01
N VAL A 83 -2.23 0.96 -2.58
CA VAL A 83 -0.79 0.65 -2.60
C VAL A 83 -0.26 0.51 -4.04
N LEU A 84 -0.91 -0.27 -4.88
CA LEU A 84 -0.46 -0.49 -6.26
C LEU A 84 -0.37 0.80 -7.07
N PRO A 85 -1.45 1.62 -7.18
CA PRO A 85 -1.36 2.88 -7.92
C PRO A 85 -0.32 3.85 -7.36
N SER A 86 -0.14 3.87 -6.05
CA SER A 86 0.87 4.71 -5.40
C SER A 86 2.28 4.26 -5.73
N LEU A 87 2.55 2.95 -5.73
CA LEU A 87 3.84 2.39 -6.12
C LEU A 87 4.17 2.73 -7.57
N GLU A 88 3.20 2.66 -8.47
CA GLU A 88 3.39 3.04 -9.87
C GLU A 88 3.80 4.51 -10.00
N LYS A 89 3.15 5.40 -9.25
CA LYS A 89 3.50 6.83 -9.22
C LYS A 89 4.87 7.08 -8.62
N MET A 90 5.22 6.37 -7.53
CA MET A 90 6.54 6.45 -6.91
C MET A 90 7.64 6.02 -7.89
N LEU A 91 7.43 4.93 -8.61
CA LEU A 91 8.39 4.43 -9.59
C LEU A 91 8.61 5.42 -10.74
N LYS A 92 7.56 6.11 -11.18
CA LYS A 92 7.67 7.14 -12.22
C LYS A 92 8.54 8.32 -11.80
N VAL A 93 8.53 8.68 -10.51
CA VAL A 93 9.36 9.77 -9.96
C VAL A 93 10.85 9.45 -10.11
N PHE A 94 11.24 8.17 -9.90
CA PHE A 94 12.64 7.76 -10.07
C PHE A 94 13.10 7.75 -11.53
N GLY A 95 12.19 7.53 -12.48
CA GLY A 95 12.52 7.34 -13.90
C GLY A 95 13.07 5.95 -14.19
N GLU A 96 13.04 5.57 -15.47
CA GLU A 96 13.55 4.27 -15.89
C GLU A 96 15.07 4.16 -15.71
N GLY A 97 15.52 3.04 -15.17
CA GLY A 97 16.95 2.76 -15.01
C GLY A 97 17.63 3.58 -13.93
N SER A 98 16.87 4.09 -12.95
CA SER A 98 17.45 4.82 -11.82
C SER A 98 18.48 3.99 -11.06
N GLU A 99 19.63 4.61 -10.73
CA GLU A 99 20.67 4.00 -9.93
C GLU A 99 20.37 4.03 -8.42
N ASN A 100 19.32 4.74 -7.99
CA ASN A 100 18.93 4.79 -6.59
C ASN A 100 18.46 3.40 -6.14
N PRO A 101 19.07 2.80 -5.08
CA PRO A 101 18.71 1.44 -4.63
C PRO A 101 17.25 1.32 -4.17
N TYR A 102 16.61 2.40 -3.77
CA TYR A 102 15.18 2.37 -3.41
C TYR A 102 14.28 2.16 -4.62
N PHE A 103 14.73 2.52 -5.82
CA PHE A 103 14.02 2.17 -7.06
C PHE A 103 13.88 0.66 -7.22
N GLY A 104 14.96 -0.08 -7.02
CA GLY A 104 14.95 -1.55 -7.06
C GLY A 104 14.05 -2.15 -5.98
N LEU A 105 14.12 -1.61 -4.76
CA LEU A 105 13.27 -2.06 -3.65
C LEU A 105 11.79 -1.86 -3.94
N LEU A 106 11.40 -0.68 -4.41
CA LEU A 106 10.01 -0.38 -4.74
C LEU A 106 9.53 -1.19 -5.95
N THR A 107 10.38 -1.45 -6.93
CA THR A 107 10.07 -2.33 -8.07
C THR A 107 9.78 -3.74 -7.60
N ALA A 108 10.62 -4.30 -6.71
CA ALA A 108 10.42 -5.62 -6.14
C ALA A 108 9.12 -5.69 -5.34
N LEU A 109 8.83 -4.67 -4.55
CA LEU A 109 7.58 -4.57 -3.79
C LEU A 109 6.37 -4.54 -4.71
N ASN A 110 6.42 -3.77 -5.79
CA ASN A 110 5.34 -3.69 -6.78
C ASN A 110 5.05 -5.06 -7.40
N LEU A 111 6.08 -5.79 -7.80
CA LEU A 111 5.94 -7.15 -8.34
C LEU A 111 5.36 -8.10 -7.30
N PHE A 112 5.81 -8.03 -6.07
CA PHE A 112 5.30 -8.87 -4.97
C PHE A 112 3.81 -8.62 -4.72
N VAL A 113 3.36 -7.38 -4.70
CA VAL A 113 1.96 -7.03 -4.49
C VAL A 113 1.08 -7.54 -5.64
N VAL A 114 1.55 -7.41 -6.88
CA VAL A 114 0.85 -7.93 -8.06
C VAL A 114 0.70 -9.45 -7.98
N GLU A 115 1.76 -10.17 -7.65
CA GLU A 115 1.73 -11.64 -7.50
C GLU A 115 0.82 -12.09 -6.36
N SER A 116 0.87 -11.40 -5.23
CA SER A 116 0.01 -11.71 -4.07
C SER A 116 -1.47 -11.58 -4.41
N LYS A 117 -1.83 -10.56 -5.19
CA LYS A 117 -3.19 -10.34 -5.67
C LYS A 117 -3.64 -11.48 -6.58
N PHE A 118 -2.79 -11.90 -7.49
CA PHE A 118 -3.07 -13.01 -8.41
C PHE A 118 -3.26 -14.33 -7.67
N SER A 119 -2.40 -14.63 -6.70
CA SER A 119 -2.49 -15.85 -5.87
C SER A 119 -3.78 -15.89 -5.05
N THR A 120 -4.23 -14.75 -4.52
CA THR A 120 -5.49 -14.66 -3.79
C THR A 120 -6.68 -14.99 -4.69
N GLN A 121 -6.67 -14.51 -5.93
CA GLN A 121 -7.73 -14.82 -6.90
C GLN A 121 -7.79 -16.32 -7.23
N LEU A 122 -6.64 -16.95 -7.43
CA LEU A 122 -6.58 -18.39 -7.69
C LEU A 122 -7.11 -19.20 -6.51
N HIS A 123 -6.73 -18.84 -5.30
CA HIS A 123 -7.21 -19.52 -4.09
C HIS A 123 -8.74 -19.42 -3.96
N CYS A 124 -9.31 -18.26 -4.25
CA CYS A 124 -10.76 -18.07 -4.25
C CYS A 124 -11.47 -18.96 -5.29
N VAL A 125 -10.88 -19.16 -6.44
CA VAL A 125 -11.44 -20.06 -7.50
C VAL A 125 -11.44 -21.52 -7.03
N GLU A 126 -10.37 -21.96 -6.39
CA GLU A 126 -10.24 -23.33 -5.90
C GLU A 126 -11.20 -23.64 -4.75
N THR A 127 -11.43 -22.70 -3.85
CA THR A 127 -12.31 -22.90 -2.69
C THR A 127 -13.79 -22.68 -2.99
N GLY A 128 -14.14 -22.08 -4.14
CA GLY A 128 -15.51 -21.81 -4.52
C GLY A 128 -16.24 -20.85 -3.59
N ASP A 129 -15.50 -19.95 -2.97
CA ASP A 129 -16.02 -19.01 -1.98
C ASP A 129 -16.96 -17.98 -2.62
N THR A 130 -18.18 -17.87 -2.07
CA THR A 130 -19.22 -16.94 -2.56
C THR A 130 -18.79 -15.47 -2.47
N ILE A 131 -17.98 -15.10 -1.48
CA ILE A 131 -17.46 -13.75 -1.29
C ILE A 131 -16.53 -13.37 -2.44
N CYS A 132 -15.68 -14.27 -2.87
CA CYS A 132 -14.79 -14.06 -4.01
C CYS A 132 -15.55 -13.91 -5.33
N GLN A 133 -16.65 -14.62 -5.50
CA GLN A 133 -17.53 -14.48 -6.67
C GLN A 133 -18.22 -13.12 -6.69
N ALA A 134 -18.66 -12.61 -5.54
CA ALA A 134 -19.27 -11.29 -5.43
C ALA A 134 -18.28 -10.17 -5.81
N ASN A 135 -17.04 -10.28 -5.40
CA ASN A 135 -15.98 -9.33 -5.76
C ASN A 135 -15.65 -9.32 -7.26
N ARG A 136 -15.86 -10.44 -7.96
CA ARG A 136 -15.69 -10.51 -9.41
C ARG A 136 -16.75 -9.72 -10.16
N THR A 137 -17.97 -9.67 -9.65
CA THR A 137 -19.08 -8.98 -10.30
C THR A 137 -19.00 -7.46 -10.14
N VAL A 138 -18.25 -6.97 -9.17
CA VAL A 138 -18.05 -5.54 -8.89
C VAL A 138 -16.83 -4.98 -9.65
N ALA A 139 -15.93 -5.83 -10.08
CA ALA A 139 -14.76 -5.46 -10.87
C ALA A 139 -15.07 -5.44 -12.35
#